data_6f20f6e6b3f91c46babdc732368fc305
#
_entry.id   6f20f6e6b3f91c46babdc732368fc305
#
_cell.length_a   1.000
_cell.length_b   1.000
_cell.length_c   1.000
_cell.angle_alpha   90.00
_cell.angle_beta   90.00
_cell.angle_gamma   90.00
#
_symmetry.space_group_name_H-M   'P 1'
#
loop_
_entity.id
_entity.type
_entity.pdbx_description
1 polymer ?
#
loop_
_entity_poly.entity_id
_entity_poly.type
_entity_poly.pdbx_seq_one_letter_code
_entity_poly.pdbx_strand_id
1 'polypeptide(L)'
;MTDLPRPIDPLSWPPSWLGLFALAAWIAGRLWPMATWSRAGGALVLLGLALMAAAALTMMRAGATVDPTREPTALVTHGVFRWSRNPIYLADAVILLGLCLIWQPLAALVLVPGFVWAITRRFIRREEAWLRARDPAGFARWAARTRRWL
;
A
#
# COMPACT_ATOMS: atom_id res chain seq x y z
N MET A 1 2.94 -27.99 -25.16
CA MET A 1 2.80 -26.52 -25.28
C MET A 1 3.41 -25.92 -24.03
N THR A 2 4.63 -25.42 -24.15
CA THR A 2 5.35 -24.79 -23.03
C THR A 2 4.71 -23.43 -22.77
N ASP A 3 3.99 -23.30 -21.65
CA ASP A 3 3.57 -22.00 -21.14
C ASP A 3 4.83 -21.19 -20.82
N LEU A 4 5.25 -20.36 -21.76
CA LEU A 4 6.26 -19.35 -21.49
C LEU A 4 5.73 -18.44 -20.38
N PRO A 5 6.51 -18.17 -19.32
CA PRO A 5 6.10 -17.24 -18.28
C PRO A 5 5.74 -15.91 -18.94
N ARG A 6 4.51 -15.44 -18.72
CA ARG A 6 4.08 -14.12 -19.20
C ARG A 6 5.05 -13.08 -18.69
N PRO A 7 5.51 -12.13 -19.53
CA PRO A 7 6.39 -11.08 -19.06
C PRO A 7 5.73 -10.38 -17.86
N ILE A 8 6.50 -10.23 -16.79
CA ILE A 8 6.04 -9.54 -15.58
C ILE A 8 5.75 -8.10 -16.00
N ASP A 9 4.46 -7.74 -16.09
CA ASP A 9 4.06 -6.36 -16.29
C ASP A 9 4.46 -5.57 -15.01
N PRO A 10 5.43 -4.66 -15.09
CA PRO A 10 5.89 -3.91 -13.91
C PRO A 10 4.75 -3.17 -13.21
N LEU A 11 3.71 -2.79 -13.96
CA LEU A 11 2.52 -2.10 -13.43
C LEU A 11 1.53 -3.06 -12.77
N SER A 12 1.74 -4.36 -12.85
CA SER A 12 0.99 -5.36 -12.08
C SER A 12 1.49 -5.52 -10.64
N TRP A 13 2.59 -4.86 -10.28
CA TRP A 13 3.24 -4.97 -8.98
C TRP A 13 3.08 -3.69 -8.15
N PRO A 14 2.43 -3.72 -6.97
CA PRO A 14 2.14 -2.53 -6.17
C PRO A 14 3.35 -1.66 -5.83
N PRO A 15 4.53 -2.19 -5.47
CA PRO A 15 5.72 -1.39 -5.20
C PRO A 15 6.16 -0.50 -6.37
N SER A 16 5.90 -0.91 -7.61
CA SER A 16 6.22 -0.10 -8.79
C SER A 16 5.39 1.19 -8.83
N TRP A 17 4.16 1.15 -8.31
CA TRP A 17 3.31 2.33 -8.19
C TRP A 17 3.84 3.31 -7.14
N LEU A 18 4.29 2.81 -5.99
CA LEU A 18 4.95 3.65 -5.00
C LEU A 18 6.17 4.33 -5.62
N GLY A 19 7.01 3.58 -6.33
CA GLY A 19 8.19 4.11 -7.04
C GLY A 19 7.84 5.18 -8.06
N LEU A 20 6.78 4.98 -8.85
CA LEU A 20 6.32 5.94 -9.86
C LEU A 20 5.85 7.26 -9.21
N PHE A 21 5.03 7.17 -8.16
CA PHE A 21 4.54 8.36 -7.46
C PHE A 21 5.66 9.07 -6.68
N ALA A 22 6.60 8.33 -6.10
CA ALA A 22 7.80 8.89 -5.45
C ALA A 22 8.69 9.63 -6.46
N LEU A 23 8.89 9.06 -7.65
CA LEU A 23 9.62 9.72 -8.74
C LEU A 23 8.93 11.02 -9.16
N ALA A 24 7.60 11.03 -9.27
CA ALA A 24 6.85 12.25 -9.59
C ALA A 24 7.02 13.32 -8.50
N ALA A 25 7.00 12.95 -7.22
CA ALA A 25 7.27 13.87 -6.11
C ALA A 25 8.69 14.45 -6.16
N TRP A 26 9.68 13.60 -6.45
CA TRP A 26 11.08 14.03 -6.60
C TRP A 26 11.26 14.99 -7.78
N ILE A 27 10.69 14.69 -8.95
CA ILE A 27 10.73 15.56 -10.13
C ILE A 27 10.07 16.91 -9.80
N ALA A 28 8.90 16.90 -9.17
CA ALA A 28 8.22 18.13 -8.75
C ALA A 28 9.10 18.99 -7.83
N GLY A 29 9.81 18.36 -6.87
CA GLY A 29 10.75 19.06 -5.99
C GLY A 29 11.95 19.65 -6.73
N ARG A 30 12.40 19.02 -7.83
CA ARG A 30 13.48 19.54 -8.67
C ARG A 30 13.02 20.71 -9.55
N LEU A 31 11.78 20.67 -10.03
CA LEU A 31 11.23 21.71 -10.91
C LEU A 31 10.74 22.94 -10.16
N TRP A 32 10.17 22.74 -8.96
CA TRP A 32 9.64 23.81 -8.09
C TRP A 32 10.16 23.65 -6.67
N PRO A 33 11.43 24.04 -6.41
CA PRO A 33 11.99 23.97 -5.06
C PRO A 33 11.22 24.84 -4.09
N MET A 34 10.93 24.30 -2.91
CA MET A 34 10.28 25.03 -1.83
C MET A 34 10.75 24.56 -0.46
N ALA A 35 10.34 25.24 0.60
CA ALA A 35 10.64 24.82 1.96
C ALA A 35 10.10 23.41 2.23
N THR A 36 10.92 22.54 2.77
CA THR A 36 10.61 21.14 3.03
C THR A 36 10.56 20.85 4.52
N TRP A 37 9.85 19.78 4.88
CA TRP A 37 9.73 19.31 6.26
C TRP A 37 10.46 17.96 6.43
N SER A 38 11.75 17.97 6.15
CA SER A 38 12.58 16.77 6.05
C SER A 38 12.57 15.90 7.31
N ARG A 39 12.55 16.50 8.52
CA ARG A 39 12.46 15.73 9.77
C ARG A 39 11.11 15.02 9.91
N ALA A 40 10.01 15.73 9.67
CA ALA A 40 8.68 15.16 9.72
C ALA A 40 8.50 14.11 8.62
N GLY A 41 8.96 14.40 7.41
CA GLY A 41 8.96 13.46 6.29
C GLY A 41 9.76 12.20 6.60
N GLY A 42 10.95 12.33 7.15
CA GLY A 42 11.77 11.19 7.58
C GLY A 42 11.10 10.33 8.65
N ALA A 43 10.46 10.96 9.64
CA ALA A 43 9.70 10.25 10.67
C ALA A 43 8.51 9.47 10.07
N LEU A 44 7.79 10.03 9.08
CA LEU A 44 6.71 9.33 8.40
C LEU A 44 7.22 8.16 7.54
N VAL A 45 8.36 8.32 6.86
CA VAL A 45 8.97 7.20 6.13
C VAL A 45 9.31 6.05 7.08
N LEU A 46 9.94 6.33 8.22
CA LEU A 46 10.25 5.31 9.23
C LEU A 46 8.99 4.67 9.81
N LEU A 47 7.94 5.46 10.09
CA LEU A 47 6.65 4.94 10.55
C LEU A 47 6.01 4.01 9.50
N GLY A 48 6.03 4.40 8.23
CA GLY A 48 5.51 3.58 7.14
C GLY A 48 6.28 2.26 7.00
N LEU A 49 7.61 2.30 7.06
CA LEU A 49 8.44 1.09 7.04
C LEU A 49 8.15 0.17 8.24
N ALA A 50 7.98 0.73 9.43
CA ALA A 50 7.63 -0.04 10.62
C ALA A 50 6.23 -0.68 10.48
N LEU A 51 5.25 0.05 9.95
CA LEU A 51 3.91 -0.47 9.69
C LEU A 51 3.94 -1.59 8.64
N MET A 52 4.71 -1.42 7.58
CA MET A 52 4.89 -2.43 6.53
C MET A 52 5.50 -3.71 7.10
N ALA A 53 6.56 -3.59 7.90
CA ALA A 53 7.20 -4.72 8.57
C ALA A 53 6.22 -5.43 9.52
N ALA A 54 5.46 -4.68 10.32
CA ALA A 54 4.45 -5.24 11.21
C ALA A 54 3.34 -5.98 10.43
N ALA A 55 2.89 -5.44 9.31
CA ALA A 55 1.89 -6.09 8.46
C ALA A 55 2.42 -7.38 7.83
N ALA A 56 3.62 -7.33 7.24
CA ALA A 56 4.26 -8.51 6.64
C ALA A 56 4.49 -9.61 7.69
N LEU A 57 5.03 -9.27 8.87
CA LEU A 57 5.22 -10.23 9.96
C LEU A 57 3.90 -10.85 10.43
N THR A 58 2.83 -10.06 10.52
CA THR A 58 1.50 -10.55 10.91
C THR A 58 0.97 -11.56 9.88
N MET A 59 1.10 -11.26 8.58
CA MET A 59 0.72 -12.17 7.50
C MET A 59 1.55 -13.45 7.52
N MET A 60 2.87 -13.34 7.61
CA MET A 60 3.77 -14.51 7.65
C MET A 60 3.45 -15.43 8.81
N ARG A 61 3.21 -14.89 10.02
CA ARG A 61 2.83 -15.68 11.20
C ARG A 61 1.47 -16.35 11.07
N ALA A 62 0.58 -15.77 10.28
CA ALA A 62 -0.72 -16.36 9.96
C ALA A 62 -0.69 -17.35 8.79
N GLY A 63 0.48 -17.60 8.18
CA GLY A 63 0.61 -18.44 7.00
C GLY A 63 -0.03 -17.83 5.75
N ALA A 64 -0.28 -16.52 5.76
CA ALA A 64 -0.86 -15.82 4.64
C ALA A 64 0.23 -15.39 3.63
N THR A 65 -0.12 -15.42 2.35
CA THR A 65 0.75 -14.95 1.27
C THR A 65 0.92 -13.44 1.32
N VAL A 66 2.16 -12.98 1.36
CA VAL A 66 2.51 -11.55 1.27
C VAL A 66 2.65 -11.09 -0.20
N ASP A 67 2.78 -12.03 -1.14
CA ASP A 67 2.91 -11.76 -2.56
C ASP A 67 1.60 -11.19 -3.15
N PRO A 68 1.57 -9.91 -3.57
CA PRO A 68 0.36 -9.26 -4.06
C PRO A 68 -0.08 -9.74 -5.45
N THR A 69 0.73 -10.55 -6.12
CA THR A 69 0.41 -11.12 -7.44
C THR A 69 -0.37 -12.44 -7.32
N ARG A 70 -0.41 -13.01 -6.13
CA ARG A 70 -1.10 -14.27 -5.83
C ARG A 70 -2.37 -14.03 -5.04
N GLU A 71 -3.30 -14.96 -5.17
CA GLU A 71 -4.51 -14.94 -4.34
C GLU A 71 -4.15 -15.12 -2.85
N PRO A 72 -4.76 -14.33 -1.96
CA PRO A 72 -4.54 -14.46 -0.53
C PRO A 72 -4.86 -15.87 -0.04
N THR A 73 -3.93 -16.49 0.68
CA THR A 73 -4.10 -17.84 1.19
C THR A 73 -4.92 -17.91 2.47
N ALA A 74 -5.01 -16.80 3.23
CA ALA A 74 -5.75 -16.70 4.48
C ALA A 74 -6.29 -15.29 4.71
N LEU A 75 -7.43 -15.19 5.42
CA LEU A 75 -7.98 -13.92 5.91
C LEU A 75 -7.32 -13.58 7.24
N VAL A 76 -6.47 -12.54 7.26
CA VAL A 76 -5.80 -12.03 8.46
C VAL A 76 -6.59 -10.87 9.02
N THR A 77 -7.05 -10.97 10.28
CA THR A 77 -7.93 -9.98 10.93
C THR A 77 -7.39 -9.46 12.25
N HIS A 78 -6.17 -9.85 12.65
CA HIS A 78 -5.52 -9.49 13.90
C HIS A 78 -4.31 -8.59 13.70
N GLY A 79 -3.66 -8.17 14.78
CA GLY A 79 -2.53 -7.25 14.73
C GLY A 79 -2.93 -5.93 14.07
N VAL A 80 -2.11 -5.42 13.17
CA VAL A 80 -2.36 -4.16 12.43
C VAL A 80 -3.57 -4.23 11.50
N PHE A 81 -4.04 -5.44 11.13
CA PHE A 81 -5.25 -5.67 10.35
C PHE A 81 -6.56 -5.40 11.12
N ARG A 82 -6.47 -5.08 12.40
CA ARG A 82 -7.61 -4.58 13.19
C ARG A 82 -7.91 -3.10 12.91
N TRP A 83 -6.90 -2.34 12.49
CA TRP A 83 -7.02 -0.89 12.25
C TRP A 83 -7.28 -0.57 10.77
N SER A 84 -6.65 -1.31 9.89
CA SER A 84 -6.81 -1.17 8.43
C SER A 84 -6.95 -2.55 7.79
N ARG A 85 -7.80 -2.64 6.76
CA ARG A 85 -7.88 -3.87 5.96
C ARG A 85 -6.68 -4.04 5.02
N ASN A 86 -5.95 -2.96 4.76
CA ASN A 86 -4.83 -2.93 3.83
C ASN A 86 -3.60 -2.23 4.44
N PRO A 87 -3.05 -2.72 5.57
CA PRO A 87 -1.98 -2.03 6.28
C PRO A 87 -0.69 -1.88 5.48
N ILE A 88 -0.41 -2.77 4.50
CA ILE A 88 0.75 -2.65 3.60
C ILE A 88 0.57 -1.43 2.69
N TYR A 89 -0.59 -1.30 2.04
CA TYR A 89 -0.86 -0.14 1.18
C TYR A 89 -1.00 1.17 1.95
N LEU A 90 -1.49 1.09 3.20
CA LEU A 90 -1.47 2.23 4.11
C LEU A 90 -0.04 2.67 4.42
N ALA A 91 0.86 1.71 4.66
CA ALA A 91 2.28 1.98 4.86
C ALA A 91 2.90 2.66 3.63
N ASP A 92 2.60 2.18 2.42
CA ASP A 92 3.04 2.82 1.17
C ASP A 92 2.55 4.27 1.06
N ALA A 93 1.28 4.54 1.39
CA ALA A 93 0.73 5.90 1.38
C ALA A 93 1.41 6.82 2.41
N VAL A 94 1.74 6.29 3.60
CA VAL A 94 2.48 7.03 4.65
C VAL A 94 3.92 7.30 4.21
N ILE A 95 4.58 6.34 3.58
CA ILE A 95 5.93 6.51 2.99
C ILE A 95 5.89 7.59 1.91
N LEU A 96 4.93 7.52 0.98
CA LEU A 96 4.78 8.52 -0.08
C LEU A 96 4.54 9.91 0.49
N LEU A 97 3.68 10.05 1.50
CA LEU A 97 3.47 11.32 2.20
C LEU A 97 4.78 11.84 2.78
N GLY A 98 5.55 10.99 3.46
CA GLY A 98 6.85 11.33 4.00
C GLY A 98 7.83 11.82 2.93
N LEU A 99 7.92 11.12 1.80
CA LEU A 99 8.78 11.50 0.66
C LEU A 99 8.32 12.83 0.04
N CYS A 100 7.02 13.07 -0.08
CA CYS A 100 6.50 14.36 -0.52
C CYS A 100 6.95 15.48 0.43
N LEU A 101 6.87 15.30 1.75
CA LEU A 101 7.31 16.31 2.71
C LEU A 101 8.82 16.60 2.64
N ILE A 102 9.61 15.61 2.22
CA ILE A 102 11.06 15.76 2.04
C ILE A 102 11.38 16.53 0.75
N TRP A 103 10.66 16.26 -0.34
CA TRP A 103 11.01 16.77 -1.66
C TRP A 103 10.12 17.92 -2.13
N GLN A 104 8.80 17.79 -2.00
CA GLN A 104 7.82 18.76 -2.46
C GLN A 104 6.50 18.61 -1.68
N PRO A 105 6.33 19.33 -0.55
CA PRO A 105 5.16 19.17 0.31
C PRO A 105 3.82 19.38 -0.38
N LEU A 106 3.70 20.33 -1.31
CA LEU A 106 2.46 20.58 -2.03
C LEU A 106 2.07 19.40 -2.95
N ALA A 107 3.05 18.63 -3.44
CA ALA A 107 2.77 17.46 -4.25
C ALA A 107 1.97 16.40 -3.47
N ALA A 108 2.07 16.37 -2.13
CA ALA A 108 1.31 15.46 -1.29
C ALA A 108 -0.20 15.61 -1.47
N LEU A 109 -0.68 16.84 -1.71
CA LEU A 109 -2.11 17.13 -1.88
C LEU A 109 -2.73 16.41 -3.09
N VAL A 110 -1.94 16.09 -4.09
CA VAL A 110 -2.39 15.43 -5.32
C VAL A 110 -1.89 14.00 -5.38
N LEU A 111 -0.61 13.76 -5.09
CA LEU A 111 0.01 12.46 -5.27
C LEU A 111 -0.48 11.42 -4.26
N VAL A 112 -0.70 11.80 -2.99
CA VAL A 112 -1.18 10.84 -1.99
C VAL A 112 -2.63 10.41 -2.27
N PRO A 113 -3.60 11.30 -2.48
CA PRO A 113 -4.95 10.89 -2.89
C PRO A 113 -4.97 10.13 -4.23
N GLY A 114 -4.15 10.55 -5.20
CA GLY A 114 -4.01 9.86 -6.49
C GLY A 114 -3.49 8.43 -6.31
N PHE A 115 -2.49 8.22 -5.47
CA PHE A 115 -1.97 6.91 -5.13
C PHE A 115 -3.03 6.03 -4.45
N VAL A 116 -3.70 6.56 -3.41
CA VAL A 116 -4.79 5.88 -2.70
C VAL A 116 -5.90 5.44 -3.67
N TRP A 117 -6.29 6.31 -4.59
CA TRP A 117 -7.28 5.99 -5.61
C TRP A 117 -6.81 4.91 -6.58
N ALA A 118 -5.58 5.02 -7.11
CA ALA A 118 -5.01 4.07 -8.06
C ALA A 118 -4.87 2.68 -7.44
N ILE A 119 -4.27 2.58 -6.24
CA ILE A 119 -4.08 1.33 -5.51
C ILE A 119 -5.43 0.70 -5.15
N THR A 120 -6.41 1.50 -4.71
CA THR A 120 -7.75 0.99 -4.41
C THR A 120 -8.40 0.36 -5.64
N ARG A 121 -8.33 1.04 -6.79
CA ARG A 121 -8.94 0.57 -8.03
C ARG A 121 -8.25 -0.65 -8.62
N ARG A 122 -6.93 -0.64 -8.58
CA ARG A 122 -6.11 -1.61 -9.31
C ARG A 122 -5.86 -2.90 -8.53
N PHE A 123 -5.70 -2.79 -7.21
CA PHE A 123 -5.27 -3.90 -6.35
C PHE A 123 -6.30 -4.25 -5.27
N ILE A 124 -6.64 -3.30 -4.38
CA ILE A 124 -7.42 -3.58 -3.18
C ILE A 124 -8.79 -4.21 -3.52
N ARG A 125 -9.50 -3.68 -4.52
CA ARG A 125 -10.81 -4.21 -4.91
C ARG A 125 -10.74 -5.66 -5.36
N ARG A 126 -9.69 -6.04 -6.06
CA ARG A 126 -9.45 -7.41 -6.52
C ARG A 126 -9.13 -8.33 -5.35
N GLU A 127 -8.24 -7.91 -4.47
CA GLU A 127 -7.88 -8.68 -3.26
C GLU A 127 -9.09 -8.86 -2.33
N GLU A 128 -9.88 -7.82 -2.11
CA GLU A 128 -11.11 -7.91 -1.33
C GLU A 128 -12.14 -8.86 -1.99
N ALA A 129 -12.22 -8.91 -3.32
CA ALA A 129 -13.09 -9.84 -4.02
C ALA A 129 -12.65 -11.30 -3.81
N TRP A 130 -11.36 -11.60 -3.87
CA TRP A 130 -10.81 -12.92 -3.58
C TRP A 130 -11.06 -13.36 -2.14
N LEU A 131 -10.79 -12.47 -1.16
CA LEU A 131 -11.02 -12.74 0.25
C LEU A 131 -12.51 -13.01 0.54
N ARG A 132 -13.39 -12.21 -0.08
CA ARG A 132 -14.85 -12.38 0.05
C ARG A 132 -15.33 -13.69 -0.57
N ALA A 133 -14.79 -14.10 -1.70
CA ALA A 133 -15.13 -15.37 -2.33
C ALA A 133 -14.67 -16.56 -1.48
N ARG A 134 -13.53 -16.44 -0.80
CA ARG A 134 -12.93 -17.49 0.02
C ARG A 134 -13.64 -17.69 1.36
N ASP A 135 -13.95 -16.62 2.08
CA ASP A 135 -14.67 -16.62 3.35
C ASP A 135 -15.67 -15.45 3.42
N PRO A 136 -16.87 -15.60 2.83
CA PRO A 136 -17.86 -14.52 2.77
C PRO A 136 -18.28 -14.02 4.16
N ALA A 137 -18.52 -14.94 5.09
CA ALA A 137 -18.99 -14.60 6.44
C ALA A 137 -17.88 -13.95 7.29
N GLY A 138 -16.67 -14.50 7.25
CA GLY A 138 -15.50 -13.93 7.94
C GLY A 138 -15.15 -12.55 7.41
N PHE A 139 -15.12 -12.39 6.08
CA PHE A 139 -14.87 -11.11 5.45
C PHE A 139 -15.93 -10.06 5.84
N ALA A 140 -17.22 -10.41 5.82
CA ALA A 140 -18.31 -9.51 6.20
C ALA A 140 -18.18 -9.02 7.65
N ARG A 141 -17.93 -9.95 8.60
CA ARG A 141 -17.71 -9.61 10.01
C ARG A 141 -16.51 -8.67 10.21
N TRP A 142 -15.41 -8.94 9.51
CA TRP A 142 -14.20 -8.11 9.59
C TRP A 142 -14.42 -6.74 8.94
N ALA A 143 -15.00 -6.68 7.74
CA ALA A 143 -15.27 -5.44 7.02
C ALA A 143 -16.25 -4.52 7.75
N ALA A 144 -17.15 -5.06 8.57
CA ALA A 144 -18.06 -4.29 9.41
C ALA A 144 -17.35 -3.55 10.56
N ARG A 145 -16.17 -4.01 10.99
CA ARG A 145 -15.41 -3.46 12.12
C ARG A 145 -14.13 -2.74 11.72
N THR A 146 -13.64 -3.00 10.52
CA THR A 146 -12.34 -2.49 10.07
C THR A 146 -12.52 -1.78 8.73
N ARG A 147 -12.08 -0.53 8.66
CA ARG A 147 -12.16 0.27 7.43
C ARG A 147 -11.12 -0.20 6.41
N ARG A 148 -11.30 0.18 5.14
CA ARG A 148 -10.38 -0.17 4.06
C ARG A 148 -9.02 0.46 4.25
N TRP A 149 -8.96 1.72 4.64
CA TRP A 149 -7.74 2.48 4.88
C TRP A 149 -7.55 2.74 6.39
N LEU A 150 -8.31 3.65 6.96
CA LEU A 150 -8.38 3.99 8.39
C LEU A 150 -9.82 4.30 8.80
#